data_f756cfac161b8b4f0466b4509c598033
#
_entry.id   f756cfac161b8b4f0466b4509c598033
#
_cell.length_a   1.000
_cell.length_b   1.000
_cell.length_c   1.000
_cell.angle_alpha   90.00
_cell.angle_beta   90.00
_cell.angle_gamma   90.00
#
_symmetry.space_group_name_H-M   'P 1'
#
loop_
_entity.id
_entity.type
_entity.pdbx_description
1 polymer ?
#
loop_
_entity_poly.entity_id
_entity_poly.type
_entity_poly.pdbx_seq_one_letter_code
_entity_poly.pdbx_strand_id
1 'polypeptide(L)'
;MGGKGVARAGSVERVRAALRAAGHPDTIRAFPAGTRTSAEAAAAVGCAVAQIAKSLVFRALGDGHGRPVLAIASGANRVDMARVAALVGRPVARAEGGWVREVTGFAIGGVAPLGHLTPPLVLVDEDLARFDRLWAAAGSPVHVFETTPAELLRISGGRLVALREGKGGAPGG
;
A
#
# COMPACT_ATOMS: atom_id res chain seq x y z
N MET A 1 18.70 -27.61 -4.40
CA MET A 1 18.48 -27.41 -4.70
C MET A 1 17.78 -26.82 -5.07
N GLY A 2 17.62 -26.88 -5.31
CA GLY A 2 16.97 -26.36 -5.87
C GLY A 2 15.98 -25.55 -5.48
N GLY A 3 15.39 -25.73 -4.94
CA GLY A 3 14.28 -25.12 -4.62
C GLY A 3 14.22 -23.76 -4.96
N LYS A 4 15.08 -23.26 -5.21
CA LYS A 4 15.11 -22.06 -5.47
C LYS A 4 14.23 -21.76 -6.47
N GLY A 5 14.37 -21.75 -7.25
CA GLY A 5 13.64 -21.30 -8.25
C GLY A 5 12.31 -21.62 -8.28
N VAL A 6 11.89 -22.31 -7.73
CA VAL A 6 10.79 -22.73 -7.94
C VAL A 6 9.87 -22.15 -7.36
N ALA A 7 9.62 -22.27 -7.10
CA ALA A 7 8.70 -22.01 -6.60
C ALA A 7 8.08 -20.85 -6.23
N ARG A 8 8.56 -19.93 -5.86
CA ARG A 8 7.92 -18.81 -5.53
C ARG A 8 7.55 -18.01 -6.67
N ALA A 9 6.33 -17.71 -6.85
CA ALA A 9 5.91 -16.77 -7.85
C ALA A 9 6.52 -15.45 -7.46
N GLY A 10 6.95 -14.68 -8.38
CA GLY A 10 7.43 -13.35 -8.10
C GLY A 10 6.36 -12.49 -7.48
N SER A 11 6.76 -11.43 -6.80
CA SER A 11 5.82 -10.58 -6.11
C SER A 11 4.82 -9.92 -7.06
N VAL A 12 5.26 -9.56 -8.25
CA VAL A 12 4.35 -8.97 -9.24
C VAL A 12 3.33 -10.00 -9.72
N GLU A 13 3.76 -11.23 -9.95
CA GLU A 13 2.83 -12.28 -10.39
C GLU A 13 1.84 -12.63 -9.28
N ARG A 14 2.27 -12.52 -8.04
CA ARG A 14 1.36 -12.76 -6.92
C ARG A 14 0.27 -11.67 -6.88
N VAL A 15 0.65 -10.41 -7.15
CA VAL A 15 -0.33 -9.33 -7.22
C VAL A 15 -1.27 -9.55 -8.40
N ARG A 16 -0.72 -9.94 -9.55
CA ARG A 16 -1.55 -10.19 -10.74
C ARG A 16 -2.55 -11.29 -10.47
N ALA A 17 -2.13 -12.36 -9.82
CA ALA A 17 -3.03 -13.46 -9.48
C ALA A 17 -4.11 -13.01 -8.49
N ALA A 18 -3.74 -12.18 -7.51
CA ALA A 18 -4.70 -11.68 -6.53
C ALA A 18 -5.72 -10.74 -7.18
N LEU A 19 -5.27 -9.89 -8.10
CA LEU A 19 -6.20 -9.02 -8.84
C LEU A 19 -7.17 -9.86 -9.67
N ARG A 20 -6.64 -10.87 -10.36
CA ARG A 20 -7.48 -11.73 -11.17
C ARG A 20 -8.50 -12.47 -10.30
N ALA A 21 -8.07 -12.99 -9.17
CA ALA A 21 -8.97 -13.69 -8.25
C ALA A 21 -10.06 -12.77 -7.70
N ALA A 22 -9.75 -11.48 -7.59
CA ALA A 22 -10.72 -10.50 -7.11
C ALA A 22 -11.60 -9.95 -8.22
N GLY A 23 -11.42 -10.40 -9.45
CA GLY A 23 -12.21 -9.90 -10.57
C GLY A 23 -11.81 -8.53 -11.05
N HIS A 24 -10.61 -8.08 -10.71
CA HIS A 24 -10.11 -6.77 -11.13
C HIS A 24 -9.37 -6.93 -12.45
N PRO A 25 -9.54 -6.02 -13.39
CA PRO A 25 -8.82 -6.12 -14.66
C PRO A 25 -7.31 -6.02 -14.46
N ASP A 26 -6.56 -6.61 -15.36
CA ASP A 26 -5.11 -6.55 -15.28
C ASP A 26 -4.64 -5.25 -15.92
N THR A 27 -4.38 -4.27 -15.08
CA THR A 27 -3.90 -2.97 -15.53
C THR A 27 -2.46 -2.72 -15.11
N ILE A 28 -1.73 -3.77 -14.78
CA ILE A 28 -0.36 -3.64 -14.31
C ILE A 28 0.53 -3.12 -15.44
N ARG A 29 1.35 -2.13 -15.12
CA ARG A 29 2.35 -1.58 -16.03
C ARG A 29 3.70 -1.56 -15.35
N ALA A 30 4.73 -1.79 -16.14
CA ALA A 30 6.11 -1.68 -15.69
C ALA A 30 6.70 -0.38 -16.19
N PHE A 31 7.54 0.24 -15.38
CA PHE A 31 8.27 1.43 -15.78
C PHE A 31 9.70 1.04 -16.15
N PRO A 32 10.27 1.63 -17.19
CA PRO A 32 11.63 1.26 -17.57
C PRO A 32 12.69 1.71 -16.57
N ALA A 33 12.47 2.77 -15.84
CA ALA A 33 13.44 3.23 -14.88
C ALA A 33 12.80 3.26 -13.53
N GLY A 34 13.58 3.10 -12.52
CA GLY A 34 13.03 3.05 -11.18
C GLY A 34 12.28 4.30 -10.80
N THR A 35 11.08 4.12 -10.31
CA THR A 35 10.33 5.20 -9.75
C THR A 35 10.40 5.01 -8.25
N ARG A 36 11.03 5.95 -7.55
CA ARG A 36 11.23 5.79 -6.12
C ARG A 36 10.29 6.61 -5.28
N THR A 37 9.69 7.62 -5.84
CA THR A 37 8.79 8.50 -5.10
C THR A 37 7.43 8.53 -5.76
N SER A 38 6.43 8.98 -5.00
CA SER A 38 5.09 9.16 -5.56
C SER A 38 5.12 10.19 -6.68
N ALA A 39 5.98 11.20 -6.57
CA ALA A 39 6.08 12.20 -7.62
C ALA A 39 6.61 11.59 -8.93
N GLU A 40 7.62 10.73 -8.83
CA GLU A 40 8.15 10.06 -10.01
C GLU A 40 7.12 9.10 -10.62
N ALA A 41 6.41 8.38 -9.78
CA ALA A 41 5.37 7.48 -10.27
C ALA A 41 4.26 8.25 -10.96
N ALA A 42 3.84 9.37 -10.36
CA ALA A 42 2.78 10.20 -10.95
C ALA A 42 3.20 10.75 -12.31
N ALA A 43 4.44 11.21 -12.43
CA ALA A 43 4.95 11.72 -13.68
C ALA A 43 4.97 10.62 -14.75
N ALA A 44 5.35 9.42 -14.36
CA ALA A 44 5.46 8.29 -15.29
C ALA A 44 4.11 7.85 -15.85
N VAL A 45 3.03 7.93 -15.06
CA VAL A 45 1.71 7.54 -15.56
C VAL A 45 0.88 8.73 -16.01
N GLY A 46 1.35 9.95 -15.76
CA GLY A 46 0.63 11.14 -16.20
C GLY A 46 -0.55 11.53 -15.30
N CYS A 47 -0.39 11.39 -14.01
CA CYS A 47 -1.45 11.77 -13.08
C CYS A 47 -0.92 12.71 -12.01
N ALA A 48 -1.79 13.19 -11.14
CA ALA A 48 -1.38 14.02 -10.01
C ALA A 48 -0.78 13.14 -8.92
N VAL A 49 0.17 13.69 -8.16
CA VAL A 49 0.79 12.97 -7.06
C VAL A 49 -0.27 12.46 -6.09
N ALA A 50 -1.32 13.24 -5.86
CA ALA A 50 -2.39 12.85 -4.94
C ALA A 50 -3.15 11.61 -5.38
N GLN A 51 -3.04 11.22 -6.65
CA GLN A 51 -3.71 10.03 -7.17
C GLN A 51 -2.87 8.77 -7.01
N ILE A 52 -1.67 8.88 -6.47
CA ILE A 52 -0.85 7.71 -6.17
C ILE A 52 -1.27 7.20 -4.80
N ALA A 53 -1.71 5.96 -4.76
CA ALA A 53 -2.09 5.31 -3.51
C ALA A 53 -0.85 4.58 -2.99
N LYS A 54 -0.11 5.24 -2.10
CA LYS A 54 1.13 4.67 -1.59
C LYS A 54 0.84 3.83 -0.36
N SER A 55 1.45 2.67 -0.29
CA SER A 55 1.23 1.71 0.79
C SER A 55 2.36 1.79 1.79
N LEU A 56 2.03 2.10 3.03
CA LEU A 56 2.99 2.16 4.12
C LEU A 56 2.65 1.07 5.11
N VAL A 57 3.65 0.32 5.55
CA VAL A 57 3.44 -0.78 6.48
C VAL A 57 3.93 -0.37 7.86
N PHE A 58 3.05 -0.49 8.84
CA PHE A 58 3.41 -0.27 10.24
C PHE A 58 3.28 -1.59 10.99
N ARG A 59 3.94 -1.66 12.12
CA ARG A 59 3.91 -2.84 12.97
C ARG A 59 3.12 -2.50 14.22
N ALA A 60 1.98 -3.17 14.40
CA ALA A 60 1.19 -2.98 15.61
C ALA A 60 1.84 -3.79 16.71
N LEU A 61 2.07 -3.15 17.86
CA LEU A 61 2.80 -3.76 18.95
C LEU A 61 1.85 -4.41 19.95
N GLY A 62 2.43 -5.25 20.80
CA GLY A 62 1.64 -5.90 21.83
C GLY A 62 1.37 -7.36 21.63
N ASP A 63 1.65 -7.88 20.44
CA ASP A 63 1.43 -9.27 20.14
C ASP A 63 2.73 -9.99 19.79
N GLY A 64 3.75 -9.85 20.56
CA GLY A 64 4.99 -10.57 20.28
C GLY A 64 5.59 -10.20 18.94
N HIS A 65 5.30 -10.99 17.92
CA HIS A 65 5.86 -10.74 16.57
C HIS A 65 5.32 -9.46 15.95
N GLY A 66 4.20 -8.97 16.40
CA GLY A 66 3.58 -7.78 15.84
C GLY A 66 2.65 -8.13 14.69
N ARG A 67 1.76 -7.22 14.39
CA ARG A 67 0.77 -7.43 13.32
C ARG A 67 0.93 -6.35 12.27
N PRO A 68 0.91 -6.70 10.98
CA PRO A 68 1.05 -5.68 9.94
C PRO A 68 -0.20 -4.82 9.82
N VAL A 69 0.02 -3.52 9.69
CA VAL A 69 -1.02 -2.55 9.42
C VAL A 69 -0.62 -1.86 8.13
N LEU A 70 -1.50 -1.90 7.16
CA LEU A 70 -1.25 -1.29 5.86
C LEU A 70 -2.03 0.01 5.79
N ALA A 71 -1.32 1.12 5.71
CA ALA A 71 -1.95 2.41 5.51
C ALA A 71 -1.74 2.81 4.06
N ILE A 72 -2.83 2.90 3.31
CA ILE A 72 -2.79 3.27 1.90
C ILE A 72 -3.16 4.74 1.83
N ALA A 73 -2.16 5.58 1.58
CA ALA A 73 -2.32 7.02 1.65
C ALA A 73 -2.16 7.69 0.29
N SER A 74 -2.80 8.83 0.12
CA SER A 74 -2.54 9.65 -1.05
C SER A 74 -1.07 10.04 -1.08
N GLY A 75 -0.47 10.01 -2.25
CA GLY A 75 0.93 10.38 -2.42
C GLY A 75 1.24 11.80 -1.98
N ALA A 76 0.25 12.67 -1.90
CA ALA A 76 0.42 14.04 -1.45
C ALA A 76 0.36 14.19 0.06
N ASN A 77 0.04 13.13 0.79
CA ASN A 77 -0.18 13.21 2.24
C ASN A 77 0.90 12.51 3.02
N ARG A 78 1.09 12.96 4.25
CA ARG A 78 1.91 12.25 5.21
C ARG A 78 0.97 11.56 6.16
N VAL A 79 1.27 10.32 6.53
CA VAL A 79 0.44 9.55 7.43
C VAL A 79 0.75 9.94 8.88
N ASP A 80 -0.29 10.21 9.64
CA ASP A 80 -0.16 10.54 11.05
C ASP A 80 -0.17 9.21 11.84
N MET A 81 0.98 8.83 12.37
CA MET A 81 1.10 7.56 13.09
C MET A 81 0.22 7.52 14.34
N ALA A 82 -0.03 8.66 14.98
CA ALA A 82 -0.90 8.68 16.14
C ALA A 82 -2.33 8.32 15.75
N ARG A 83 -2.76 8.76 14.54
CA ARG A 83 -4.09 8.38 14.07
C ARG A 83 -4.15 6.90 13.76
N VAL A 84 -3.09 6.35 13.17
CA VAL A 84 -3.06 4.92 12.89
C VAL A 84 -3.16 4.13 14.20
N ALA A 85 -2.39 4.52 15.21
CA ALA A 85 -2.44 3.85 16.51
C ALA A 85 -3.82 3.90 17.12
N ALA A 86 -4.47 5.06 17.05
CA ALA A 86 -5.82 5.23 17.59
C ALA A 86 -6.83 4.35 16.86
N LEU A 87 -6.73 4.29 15.53
CA LEU A 87 -7.65 3.49 14.72
C LEU A 87 -7.45 1.99 14.94
N VAL A 88 -6.21 1.58 15.16
CA VAL A 88 -5.90 0.17 15.38
C VAL A 88 -6.15 -0.23 16.83
N GLY A 89 -6.10 0.72 17.75
CA GLY A 89 -6.34 0.46 19.17
C GLY A 89 -5.12 -0.04 19.91
N ARG A 90 -3.92 0.19 19.38
CA ARG A 90 -2.68 -0.17 20.04
C ARG A 90 -1.51 0.61 19.45
N PRO A 91 -0.39 0.67 20.14
CA PRO A 91 0.76 1.38 19.60
C PRO A 91 1.22 0.77 18.30
N VAL A 92 1.72 1.61 17.40
CA VAL A 92 2.30 1.15 16.16
C VAL A 92 3.71 1.73 16.03
N ALA A 93 4.55 1.04 15.30
CA ALA A 93 5.91 1.49 15.02
C ALA A 93 6.16 1.37 13.53
N ARG A 94 7.17 2.08 13.05
CA ARG A 94 7.60 1.92 11.68
C ARG A 94 8.14 0.53 11.54
N ALA A 95 7.85 -0.10 10.42
CA ALA A 95 8.29 -1.46 10.17
C ALA A 95 9.60 -1.46 9.41
N GLU A 96 10.51 -2.34 9.80
CA GLU A 96 11.79 -2.47 9.13
C GLU A 96 11.65 -3.28 7.87
N GLY A 97 12.49 -3.02 6.89
CA GLY A 97 12.39 -3.66 5.58
C GLY A 97 12.38 -5.18 5.62
N GLY A 98 13.21 -5.77 6.48
CA GLY A 98 13.24 -7.23 6.59
C GLY A 98 11.93 -7.80 7.10
N TRP A 99 11.36 -7.17 8.10
CA TRP A 99 10.09 -7.63 8.65
C TRP A 99 8.94 -7.40 7.64
N VAL A 100 8.97 -6.26 6.93
CA VAL A 100 7.97 -6.00 5.90
C VAL A 100 8.01 -7.10 4.84
N ARG A 101 9.21 -7.45 4.38
CA ARG A 101 9.34 -8.48 3.37
C ARG A 101 8.85 -9.83 3.90
N GLU A 102 9.15 -10.11 5.14
CA GLU A 102 8.73 -11.38 5.75
C GLU A 102 7.21 -11.49 5.85
N VAL A 103 6.54 -10.46 6.34
CA VAL A 103 5.10 -10.56 6.58
C VAL A 103 4.25 -10.23 5.35
N THR A 104 4.73 -9.38 4.47
CA THR A 104 3.92 -9.01 3.30
C THR A 104 4.32 -9.76 2.05
N GLY A 105 5.57 -10.17 1.96
CA GLY A 105 6.11 -10.75 0.73
C GLY A 105 6.55 -9.70 -0.28
N PHE A 106 6.56 -8.43 0.12
CA PHE A 106 6.96 -7.33 -0.76
C PHE A 106 8.10 -6.55 -0.14
N ALA A 107 8.93 -5.97 -0.98
CA ALA A 107 9.94 -5.03 -0.53
C ALA A 107 9.28 -3.67 -0.31
N ILE A 108 9.84 -2.88 0.59
CA ILE A 108 9.39 -1.52 0.77
C ILE A 108 9.49 -0.81 -0.57
N GLY A 109 8.50 -0.03 -0.92
CA GLY A 109 8.43 0.63 -2.23
C GLY A 109 7.62 -0.16 -3.23
N GLY A 110 7.48 -1.47 -3.03
CA GLY A 110 6.69 -2.30 -3.93
C GLY A 110 5.49 -2.94 -3.25
N VAL A 111 5.14 -2.49 -2.04
CA VAL A 111 4.02 -3.09 -1.31
C VAL A 111 2.70 -2.78 -2.00
N ALA A 112 2.01 -3.81 -2.42
CA ALA A 112 0.72 -3.67 -3.09
C ALA A 112 -0.41 -3.65 -2.07
N PRO A 113 -1.60 -3.19 -2.46
CA PRO A 113 -2.75 -3.17 -1.55
C PRO A 113 -3.36 -4.54 -1.30
N LEU A 114 -2.91 -5.56 -2.00
CA LEU A 114 -3.45 -6.92 -1.83
C LEU A 114 -2.35 -7.93 -2.15
N GLY A 115 -2.61 -9.20 -1.91
CA GLY A 115 -1.66 -10.26 -2.23
C GLY A 115 -0.60 -10.44 -1.16
N HIS A 116 -0.86 -10.01 0.05
CA HIS A 116 0.08 -10.12 1.17
C HIS A 116 0.16 -11.55 1.70
N LEU A 117 1.32 -11.96 2.17
CA LEU A 117 1.49 -13.28 2.76
C LEU A 117 0.73 -13.38 4.09
N THR A 118 0.83 -12.35 4.92
CA THR A 118 0.07 -12.26 6.16
C THR A 118 -0.93 -11.13 6.00
N PRO A 119 -2.23 -11.42 6.07
CA PRO A 119 -3.24 -10.37 5.86
C PRO A 119 -3.08 -9.23 6.87
N PRO A 120 -2.92 -8.00 6.41
CA PRO A 120 -2.77 -6.87 7.32
C PRO A 120 -4.12 -6.28 7.69
N LEU A 121 -4.11 -5.42 8.72
CA LEU A 121 -5.22 -4.52 8.91
C LEU A 121 -5.03 -3.41 7.89
N VAL A 122 -6.07 -3.05 7.15
CA VAL A 122 -5.93 -2.09 6.06
C VAL A 122 -6.74 -0.83 6.33
N LEU A 123 -6.07 0.30 6.24
CA LEU A 123 -6.69 1.62 6.38
C LEU A 123 -6.44 2.38 5.08
N VAL A 124 -7.45 3.03 4.56
CA VAL A 124 -7.34 3.74 3.29
C VAL A 124 -7.65 5.22 3.52
N ASP A 125 -6.76 6.07 3.05
CA ASP A 125 -6.87 7.50 3.18
C ASP A 125 -8.15 8.01 2.49
N GLU A 126 -8.99 8.70 3.25
CA GLU A 126 -10.22 9.21 2.69
C GLU A 126 -9.99 10.19 1.54
N ASP A 127 -8.83 10.85 1.50
CA ASP A 127 -8.54 11.78 0.42
C ASP A 127 -8.43 11.10 -0.93
N LEU A 128 -8.18 9.79 -0.96
CA LEU A 128 -8.13 9.05 -2.21
C LEU A 128 -9.52 8.92 -2.84
N ALA A 129 -10.57 9.03 -2.05
CA ALA A 129 -11.93 8.88 -2.56
C ALA A 129 -12.38 10.02 -3.47
N ARG A 130 -11.61 11.11 -3.54
CA ARG A 130 -12.00 12.21 -4.40
C ARG A 130 -11.69 12.00 -5.85
N PHE A 131 -10.93 11.01 -6.21
CA PHE A 131 -10.46 10.83 -7.57
C PHE A 131 -11.22 9.71 -8.28
N ASP A 132 -11.28 9.80 -9.61
CA ASP A 132 -11.89 8.74 -10.39
C ASP A 132 -10.92 7.59 -10.61
N ARG A 133 -9.63 7.88 -10.61
CA ARG A 133 -8.60 6.87 -10.86
C ARG A 133 -7.44 7.02 -9.92
N LEU A 134 -6.91 5.89 -9.52
CA LEU A 134 -5.76 5.82 -8.62
C LEU A 134 -4.74 4.86 -9.21
N TRP A 135 -3.48 5.01 -8.79
CA TRP A 135 -2.41 4.12 -9.19
C TRP A 135 -1.73 3.60 -7.94
N ALA A 136 -1.51 2.30 -7.85
CA ALA A 136 -0.91 1.66 -6.68
C ALA A 136 0.21 0.74 -7.10
N ALA A 137 1.14 0.48 -6.19
CA ALA A 137 2.25 -0.43 -6.46
C ALA A 137 1.72 -1.84 -6.69
N ALA A 138 2.34 -2.53 -7.60
CA ALA A 138 1.93 -3.86 -8.00
C ALA A 138 2.98 -4.92 -7.68
N GLY A 139 3.64 -4.80 -6.54
CA GLY A 139 4.54 -5.84 -6.06
C GLY A 139 6.01 -5.56 -6.28
N SER A 140 6.36 -4.47 -6.94
CA SER A 140 7.75 -4.03 -7.09
C SER A 140 7.77 -2.53 -7.22
N PRO A 141 8.92 -1.90 -6.99
CA PRO A 141 9.01 -0.44 -7.10
C PRO A 141 8.81 0.09 -8.52
N VAL A 142 8.87 -0.77 -9.53
CA VAL A 142 8.73 -0.34 -10.92
C VAL A 142 7.45 -0.86 -11.57
N HIS A 143 6.57 -1.47 -10.81
CA HIS A 143 5.28 -1.94 -11.34
C HIS A 143 4.15 -1.27 -10.59
N VAL A 144 3.17 -0.78 -11.35
CA VAL A 144 1.97 -0.15 -10.77
C VAL A 144 0.75 -0.68 -11.50
N PHE A 145 -0.41 -0.52 -10.88
CA PHE A 145 -1.66 -0.83 -11.56
C PHE A 145 -2.65 0.30 -11.33
N GLU A 146 -3.54 0.46 -12.29
CA GLU A 146 -4.58 1.48 -12.23
C GLU A 146 -5.82 0.88 -11.59
N THR A 147 -6.50 1.65 -10.75
CA THR A 147 -7.71 1.19 -10.10
C THR A 147 -8.61 2.40 -9.80
N THR A 148 -9.69 2.19 -9.11
CA THR A 148 -10.59 3.27 -8.66
C THR A 148 -10.70 3.20 -7.15
N PRO A 149 -11.17 4.26 -6.49
CA PRO A 149 -11.34 4.21 -5.04
C PRO A 149 -12.24 3.07 -4.58
N ALA A 150 -13.35 2.82 -5.27
CA ALA A 150 -14.25 1.74 -4.89
C ALA A 150 -13.58 0.38 -5.02
N GLU A 151 -12.83 0.18 -6.12
CA GLU A 151 -12.13 -1.07 -6.31
C GLU A 151 -11.00 -1.23 -5.31
N LEU A 152 -10.29 -0.15 -5.00
CA LEU A 152 -9.23 -0.22 -4.02
C LEU A 152 -9.76 -0.68 -2.66
N LEU A 153 -10.90 -0.15 -2.23
CA LEU A 153 -11.51 -0.61 -0.99
C LEU A 153 -11.90 -2.07 -1.07
N ARG A 154 -12.49 -2.46 -2.18
CA ARG A 154 -12.96 -3.84 -2.34
C ARG A 154 -11.81 -4.84 -2.34
N ILE A 155 -10.76 -4.58 -3.11
CA ILE A 155 -9.67 -5.55 -3.25
C ILE A 155 -8.72 -5.55 -2.07
N SER A 156 -8.64 -4.45 -1.33
CA SER A 156 -7.74 -4.37 -0.18
C SER A 156 -8.42 -4.80 1.13
N GLY A 157 -9.73 -4.78 1.15
CA GLY A 157 -10.47 -5.02 2.39
C GLY A 157 -10.36 -3.87 3.37
N GLY A 158 -9.93 -2.70 2.91
CA GLY A 158 -9.72 -1.56 3.79
C GLY A 158 -10.96 -0.74 4.02
N ARG A 159 -10.84 0.23 4.91
CA ARG A 159 -11.91 1.19 5.15
C ARG A 159 -11.36 2.60 5.05
N LEU A 160 -12.21 3.53 4.63
CA LEU A 160 -11.80 4.92 4.49
C LEU A 160 -11.69 5.57 5.86
N VAL A 161 -10.57 6.21 6.12
CA VAL A 161 -10.31 6.87 7.39
C VAL A 161 -9.47 8.12 7.15
N ALA A 162 -9.44 9.00 8.11
CA ALA A 162 -8.59 10.17 8.06
C ALA A 162 -7.18 9.76 8.48
N LEU A 163 -6.25 9.76 7.56
CA LEU A 163 -4.87 9.36 7.83
C LEU A 163 -3.88 10.53 7.80
N ARG A 164 -4.23 11.62 7.15
CA ARG A 164 -3.29 12.70 6.91
C ARG A 164 -2.89 13.44 8.18
N GLU A 165 -1.61 13.76 8.28
CA GLU A 165 -1.15 14.66 9.31
C GLU A 165 -1.86 15.99 9.08
N GLY A 166 -2.50 16.45 10.07
CA GLY A 166 -3.26 17.59 9.81
C GLY A 166 -2.56 18.77 10.20
N LYS A 167 -2.57 19.65 9.31
CA LYS A 167 -2.09 20.82 9.68
C LYS A 167 -3.17 21.21 10.47
N GLY A 168 -4.15 20.76 10.08
CA GLY A 168 -5.12 21.12 10.79
C GLY A 168 -5.02 20.64 12.07
N GLY A 169 -4.77 19.65 12.12
CA GLY A 169 -4.76 19.13 13.33
C GLY A 169 -4.30 20.12 14.16
N ALA A 170 -3.97 20.82 13.63
CA ALA A 170 -3.38 21.58 14.40
C ALA A 170 -4.30 22.16 15.09
N PRO A 171 -4.52 22.42 15.51
CA PRO A 171 -5.14 22.89 16.22
C PRO A 171 -6.09 22.81 16.33
N GLY A 172 -6.09 22.68 16.42
CA GLY A 172 -6.83 22.59 16.59
C GLY A 172 -7.32 22.48 16.06
N GLY A 173 -7.00 22.52 15.75
CA GLY A 173 -7.59 22.27 15.09
C GLY A 173 -7.60 21.90 15.32
#